data_612db5b0cf758f0de44f1d135b7e4139
#
_entry.id   612db5b0cf758f0de44f1d135b7e4139
#
_cell.length_a   1.000
_cell.length_b   1.000
_cell.length_c   1.000
_cell.angle_alpha   90.00
_cell.angle_beta   90.00
_cell.angle_gamma   90.00
#
_symmetry.space_group_name_H-M   'P 1'
#
loop_
_entity.id
_entity.type
_entity.pdbx_description
1 polymer ?
#
loop_
_entity_poly.entity_id
_entity_poly.type
_entity_poly.pdbx_seq_one_letter_code
_entity_poly.pdbx_strand_id
1 'polypeptide(L)'
;MDANKLIKQITPDILYLDPPYNERQYASNYHLLETIAKYDNPVIKGKTGLRDYKEQKSEYCSKSSVKKAFADLIQNAKCKYIFLSYNNEGLLSLEDIKEIMSKKGKYGFFTQQYNRFKADSKREYSANNTTEYLHWCIVES
;
A
#
# COMPACT_ATOMS: atom_id res chain seq x y z
N MET A 1 6.09 -12.85 0.54
CA MET A 1 6.93 -12.41 1.67
C MET A 1 6.42 -11.06 2.13
N ASP A 2 6.44 -10.77 3.41
CA ASP A 2 6.06 -9.48 3.98
C ASP A 2 7.12 -8.40 3.69
N ALA A 3 6.69 -7.18 3.32
CA ALA A 3 7.59 -6.11 2.90
C ALA A 3 8.52 -5.65 4.04
N ASN A 4 8.02 -5.60 5.28
CA ASN A 4 8.80 -5.22 6.45
C ASN A 4 9.87 -6.26 6.84
N LYS A 5 9.67 -7.52 6.47
CA LYS A 5 10.70 -8.56 6.60
C LYS A 5 11.73 -8.47 5.48
N LEU A 6 11.26 -8.23 4.24
CA LEU A 6 12.13 -8.14 3.07
C LEU A 6 13.10 -6.96 3.17
N ILE A 7 12.62 -5.77 3.58
CA ILE A 7 13.45 -4.55 3.63
C ILE A 7 14.68 -4.69 4.55
N LYS A 8 14.60 -5.55 5.56
CA LYS A 8 15.71 -5.83 6.48
C LYS A 8 16.80 -6.71 5.87
N GLN A 9 16.53 -7.34 4.72
CA GLN A 9 17.40 -8.31 4.06
C GLN A 9 18.04 -7.77 2.78
N ILE A 10 17.58 -6.63 2.26
CA ILE A 10 18.03 -6.05 1.00
C ILE A 10 18.63 -4.67 1.19
N THR A 11 19.49 -4.26 0.24
CA THR A 11 20.12 -2.94 0.23
C THR A 11 20.08 -2.39 -1.21
N PRO A 12 18.92 -1.97 -1.72
CA PRO A 12 18.78 -1.43 -3.05
C PRO A 12 19.30 0.01 -3.11
N ASP A 13 19.68 0.49 -4.30
CA ASP A 13 19.94 1.93 -4.50
C ASP A 13 18.65 2.75 -4.46
N ILE A 14 17.57 2.23 -5.04
CA ILE A 14 16.26 2.85 -5.14
C ILE A 14 15.21 1.90 -4.56
N LEU A 15 14.38 2.40 -3.68
CA LEU A 15 13.22 1.72 -3.14
C LEU A 15 11.94 2.38 -3.67
N TYR A 16 11.19 1.67 -4.51
CA TYR A 16 9.86 2.11 -4.95
C TYR A 16 8.77 1.34 -4.19
N LEU A 17 7.83 2.08 -3.60
CA LEU A 17 6.75 1.57 -2.78
C LEU A 17 5.40 1.93 -3.42
N ASP A 18 4.55 0.93 -3.59
CA ASP A 18 3.16 1.06 -4.04
C ASP A 18 2.27 0.17 -3.17
N PRO A 19 2.11 0.53 -1.87
CA PRO A 19 1.32 -0.27 -0.95
C PRO A 19 -0.18 -0.10 -1.23
N PRO A 20 -1.02 -1.07 -0.80
CA PRO A 20 -2.46 -0.88 -0.81
C PRO A 20 -2.83 0.33 0.06
N TYR A 21 -3.66 1.23 -0.46
CA TYR A 21 -4.09 2.44 0.24
C TYR A 21 -5.48 2.34 0.87
N ASN A 22 -6.18 1.22 0.72
CA ASN A 22 -7.50 1.01 1.32
C ASN A 22 -7.55 -0.27 2.18
N GLU A 23 -8.65 -0.47 2.91
CA GLU A 23 -8.82 -1.61 3.80
C GLU A 23 -9.04 -2.96 3.08
N ARG A 24 -9.15 -2.95 1.75
CA ARG A 24 -9.40 -4.18 0.99
C ARG A 24 -8.12 -4.99 0.86
N GLN A 25 -8.13 -6.18 1.42
CA GLN A 25 -7.03 -7.13 1.29
C GLN A 25 -6.93 -7.65 -0.14
N TYR A 26 -5.75 -7.62 -0.75
CA TYR A 26 -5.53 -8.18 -2.08
C TYR A 26 -5.89 -9.67 -2.13
N ALA A 27 -5.58 -10.41 -1.07
CA ALA A 27 -5.93 -11.82 -0.95
C ALA A 27 -7.44 -12.08 -1.06
N SER A 28 -8.30 -11.15 -0.63
CA SER A 28 -9.75 -11.27 -0.81
C SER A 28 -10.21 -10.83 -2.20
N ASN A 29 -9.58 -9.82 -2.80
CA ASN A 29 -9.93 -9.34 -4.13
C ASN A 29 -9.55 -10.34 -5.23
N TYR A 30 -8.42 -11.02 -5.07
CA TYR A 30 -7.85 -11.93 -6.06
C TYR A 30 -7.93 -13.41 -5.65
N HIS A 31 -8.83 -13.76 -4.69
CA HIS A 31 -8.95 -15.12 -4.17
C HIS A 31 -9.22 -16.18 -5.24
N LEU A 32 -9.93 -15.82 -6.30
CA LEU A 32 -10.22 -16.73 -7.42
C LEU A 32 -8.94 -17.07 -8.19
N LEU A 33 -8.13 -16.06 -8.53
CA LEU A 33 -6.85 -16.25 -9.21
C LEU A 33 -5.87 -17.05 -8.35
N GLU A 34 -5.85 -16.79 -7.05
CA GLU A 34 -5.04 -17.55 -6.08
C GLU A 34 -5.47 -19.03 -6.02
N THR A 35 -6.78 -19.29 -6.08
CA THR A 35 -7.33 -20.64 -6.09
C THR A 35 -6.95 -21.40 -7.37
N ILE A 36 -7.01 -20.71 -8.52
CA ILE A 36 -6.58 -21.29 -9.79
C ILE A 36 -5.07 -21.59 -9.78
N ALA A 37 -4.26 -20.64 -9.29
CA ALA A 37 -2.80 -20.79 -9.26
C ALA A 37 -2.33 -21.91 -8.32
N LYS A 38 -2.97 -22.04 -7.15
CA LYS A 38 -2.63 -23.08 -6.17
C LYS A 38 -3.21 -24.46 -6.51
N TYR A 39 -4.33 -24.50 -7.20
CA TYR A 39 -5.07 -25.73 -7.54
C TYR A 39 -5.28 -26.68 -6.33
N ASP A 40 -5.55 -26.09 -5.15
CA ASP A 40 -5.51 -26.74 -3.84
C ASP A 40 -6.91 -27.06 -3.28
N ASN A 41 -7.98 -26.87 -4.08
CA ASN A 41 -9.38 -27.16 -3.73
C ASN A 41 -9.76 -26.65 -2.31
N PRO A 42 -9.63 -25.36 -2.02
CA PRO A 42 -9.79 -24.82 -0.67
C PRO A 42 -11.26 -24.87 -0.20
N VAL A 43 -11.45 -24.93 1.11
CA VAL A 43 -12.78 -24.69 1.71
C VAL A 43 -13.16 -23.24 1.51
N ILE A 44 -14.21 -23.00 0.73
CA ILE A 44 -14.74 -21.66 0.43
C ILE A 44 -15.84 -21.27 1.40
N LYS A 45 -15.94 -19.96 1.72
CA LYS A 45 -16.91 -19.40 2.65
C LYS A 45 -17.60 -18.15 2.07
N GLY A 46 -18.83 -17.87 2.56
CA GLY A 46 -19.60 -16.70 2.19
C GLY A 46 -20.18 -16.76 0.78
N LYS A 47 -20.97 -15.73 0.41
CA LYS A 47 -21.65 -15.63 -0.89
C LYS A 47 -20.71 -15.51 -2.08
N THR A 48 -19.51 -14.97 -1.86
CA THR A 48 -18.48 -14.74 -2.89
C THR A 48 -17.47 -15.86 -3.00
N GLY A 49 -17.62 -16.95 -2.22
CA GLY A 49 -16.73 -18.11 -2.30
C GLY A 49 -15.29 -17.81 -1.87
N LEU A 50 -15.09 -17.02 -0.82
CA LEU A 50 -13.75 -16.68 -0.34
C LEU A 50 -13.03 -17.88 0.26
N ARG A 51 -11.79 -18.11 -0.14
CA ARG A 51 -10.86 -19.00 0.54
C ARG A 51 -10.34 -18.36 1.85
N ASP A 52 -9.81 -19.15 2.77
CA ASP A 52 -9.12 -18.59 3.94
C ASP A 52 -7.84 -17.88 3.50
N TYR A 53 -7.69 -16.61 3.95
CA TYR A 53 -6.55 -15.74 3.64
C TYR A 53 -5.96 -15.07 4.89
N LYS A 54 -6.21 -15.64 6.08
CA LYS A 54 -5.76 -15.03 7.35
C LYS A 54 -4.26 -14.78 7.39
N GLU A 55 -3.46 -15.71 6.84
CA GLU A 55 -2.01 -15.61 6.78
C GLU A 55 -1.49 -14.61 5.73
N GLN A 56 -2.37 -14.17 4.81
CA GLN A 56 -2.04 -13.25 3.73
C GLN A 56 -2.51 -11.81 4.00
N LYS A 57 -3.00 -11.53 5.21
CA LYS A 57 -3.44 -10.18 5.57
C LYS A 57 -2.26 -9.23 5.63
N SER A 58 -2.40 -8.08 4.96
CA SER A 58 -1.42 -7.00 5.01
C SER A 58 -1.76 -6.01 6.11
N GLU A 59 -0.79 -5.61 6.91
CA GLU A 59 -0.92 -4.54 7.89
C GLU A 59 -1.17 -3.17 7.23
N TYR A 60 -0.79 -3.02 5.96
CA TYR A 60 -1.04 -1.83 5.15
C TYR A 60 -2.51 -1.62 4.80
N CYS A 61 -3.35 -2.65 4.91
CA CYS A 61 -4.80 -2.56 4.74
C CYS A 61 -5.56 -2.34 6.06
N SER A 62 -4.89 -1.93 7.14
CA SER A 62 -5.51 -1.70 8.45
C SER A 62 -5.15 -0.32 8.97
N LYS A 63 -6.17 0.51 9.21
CA LYS A 63 -6.00 1.88 9.74
C LYS A 63 -5.24 1.93 11.08
N SER A 64 -5.40 0.91 11.91
CA SER A 64 -4.74 0.85 13.22
C SER A 64 -3.25 0.46 13.15
N SER A 65 -2.79 -0.20 12.08
CA SER A 65 -1.42 -0.71 11.98
C SER A 65 -0.58 -0.06 10.87
N VAL A 66 -1.22 0.51 9.84
CA VAL A 66 -0.52 1.01 8.64
C VAL A 66 0.57 2.05 8.97
N LYS A 67 0.31 3.00 9.85
CA LYS A 67 1.29 4.04 10.22
C LYS A 67 2.54 3.43 10.85
N LYS A 68 2.35 2.46 11.76
CA LYS A 68 3.46 1.75 12.42
C LYS A 68 4.24 0.89 11.44
N ALA A 69 3.54 0.13 10.58
CA ALA A 69 4.16 -0.71 9.57
C ALA A 69 4.99 0.11 8.58
N PHE A 70 4.44 1.24 8.10
CA PHE A 70 5.13 2.14 7.20
C PHE A 70 6.35 2.79 7.85
N ALA A 71 6.24 3.24 9.11
CA ALA A 71 7.37 3.81 9.85
C ALA A 71 8.50 2.80 10.04
N ASP A 72 8.19 1.54 10.41
CA ASP A 72 9.19 0.46 10.54
C ASP A 72 9.88 0.17 9.20
N LEU A 73 9.12 0.14 8.10
CA LEU A 73 9.67 -0.09 6.77
C LEU A 73 10.66 1.02 6.38
N ILE A 74 10.25 2.28 6.49
CA ILE A 74 11.09 3.45 6.14
C ILE A 74 12.34 3.52 7.03
N GLN A 75 12.19 3.29 8.34
CA GLN A 75 13.31 3.30 9.28
C GLN A 75 14.36 2.24 8.94
N ASN A 76 13.94 1.04 8.55
CA ASN A 76 14.84 -0.08 8.22
C ASN A 76 15.34 -0.05 6.77
N ALA A 77 14.82 0.80 5.90
CA ALA A 77 15.26 0.91 4.52
C ALA A 77 16.73 1.37 4.43
N LYS A 78 17.58 0.58 3.78
CA LYS A 78 18.99 0.89 3.48
C LYS A 78 19.12 1.13 1.98
N CYS A 79 18.87 2.37 1.56
CA CYS A 79 18.89 2.77 0.15
C CYS A 79 19.26 4.24 0.01
N LYS A 80 19.50 4.72 -1.21
CA LYS A 80 19.80 6.14 -1.49
C LYS A 80 18.52 6.96 -1.69
N TYR A 81 17.54 6.36 -2.35
CA TYR A 81 16.30 7.02 -2.73
C TYR A 81 15.10 6.16 -2.37
N ILE A 82 14.05 6.81 -1.83
CA ILE A 82 12.75 6.18 -1.59
C ILE A 82 11.72 6.94 -2.39
N PHE A 83 10.88 6.22 -3.15
CA PHE A 83 9.70 6.73 -3.81
C PHE A 83 8.47 5.98 -3.29
N LEU A 84 7.40 6.72 -3.01
CA LEU A 84 6.13 6.16 -2.58
C LEU A 84 5.02 6.72 -3.47
N SER A 85 4.30 5.86 -4.19
CA SER A 85 3.03 6.18 -4.83
C SER A 85 1.90 6.03 -3.82
N TYR A 86 1.11 7.08 -3.63
CA TYR A 86 -0.01 7.05 -2.69
C TYR A 86 -1.04 8.12 -3.07
N ASN A 87 -2.31 7.94 -2.68
CA ASN A 87 -3.33 8.92 -3.00
C ASN A 87 -3.93 9.60 -1.74
N ASN A 88 -4.71 10.65 -1.95
CA ASN A 88 -5.33 11.41 -0.87
C ASN A 88 -6.47 10.68 -0.14
N GLU A 89 -6.90 9.52 -0.61
CA GLU A 89 -7.96 8.71 -0.01
C GLU A 89 -7.40 7.52 0.78
N GLY A 90 -6.07 7.42 0.85
CA GLY A 90 -5.40 6.34 1.54
C GLY A 90 -5.53 6.39 3.06
N LEU A 91 -5.19 5.27 3.70
CA LEU A 91 -5.25 5.10 5.16
C LEU A 91 -4.21 5.95 5.90
N LEU A 92 -3.07 6.26 5.23
CA LEU A 92 -2.06 7.19 5.73
C LEU A 92 -2.41 8.61 5.26
N SER A 93 -2.39 9.56 6.17
CA SER A 93 -2.52 10.96 5.79
C SER A 93 -1.23 11.51 5.15
N LEU A 94 -1.35 12.63 4.43
CA LEU A 94 -0.19 13.33 3.88
C LEU A 94 0.80 13.73 4.99
N GLU A 95 0.27 14.15 6.14
CA GLU A 95 1.04 14.54 7.33
C GLU A 95 1.81 13.34 7.92
N ASP A 96 1.17 12.17 8.00
CA ASP A 96 1.83 10.95 8.48
C ASP A 96 3.01 10.54 7.58
N ILE A 97 2.79 10.57 6.27
CA ILE A 97 3.83 10.25 5.28
C ILE A 97 4.98 11.25 5.38
N LYS A 98 4.67 12.55 5.41
CA LYS A 98 5.66 13.61 5.57
C LYS A 98 6.46 13.45 6.86
N GLU A 99 5.80 13.24 8.00
CA GLU A 99 6.46 13.03 9.29
C GLU A 99 7.44 11.87 9.24
N ILE A 100 7.01 10.73 8.68
CA ILE A 100 7.82 9.50 8.66
C ILE A 100 9.01 9.64 7.69
N MET A 101 8.76 10.11 6.46
CA MET A 101 9.80 10.21 5.44
C MET A 101 10.81 11.31 5.74
N SER A 102 10.40 12.43 6.34
CA SER A 102 11.30 13.51 6.74
C SER A 102 12.28 13.13 7.86
N LYS A 103 11.99 12.10 8.65
CA LYS A 103 12.93 11.55 9.63
C LYS A 103 14.04 10.72 8.99
N LYS A 104 13.87 10.32 7.73
CA LYS A 104 14.82 9.49 7.00
C LYS A 104 15.77 10.30 6.13
N GLY A 105 15.36 11.50 5.72
CA GLY A 105 16.18 12.37 4.88
C GLY A 105 15.38 13.53 4.27
N LYS A 106 15.92 14.11 3.20
CA LYS A 106 15.28 15.22 2.49
C LYS A 106 14.04 14.72 1.75
N TYR A 107 12.86 15.17 2.19
CA TYR A 107 11.56 14.77 1.67
C TYR A 107 10.93 15.82 0.76
N GLY A 108 10.15 15.37 -0.22
CA GLY A 108 9.27 16.16 -1.06
C GLY A 108 8.23 15.28 -1.75
N PHE A 109 7.36 15.90 -2.54
CA PHE A 109 6.37 15.18 -3.34
C PHE A 109 5.97 15.94 -4.59
N PHE A 110 5.48 15.19 -5.58
CA PHE A 110 4.76 15.70 -6.75
C PHE A 110 3.30 15.27 -6.66
N THR A 111 2.40 16.04 -7.26
CA THR A 111 0.97 15.74 -7.28
C THR A 111 0.44 15.71 -8.69
N GLN A 112 -0.52 14.84 -8.93
CA GLN A 112 -1.28 14.81 -10.17
C GLN A 112 -2.74 14.52 -9.87
N GLN A 113 -3.65 15.26 -10.48
CA GLN A 113 -5.08 15.00 -10.40
C GLN A 113 -5.49 14.01 -11.48
N TYR A 114 -6.22 12.98 -11.07
CA TYR A 114 -6.83 12.01 -11.97
C TYR A 114 -8.34 12.03 -11.83
N ASN A 115 -9.01 11.87 -12.96
CA ASN A 115 -10.45 11.58 -12.93
C ASN A 115 -10.65 10.21 -12.31
N ARG A 116 -11.53 10.13 -11.29
CA ARG A 116 -11.84 8.86 -10.66
C ARG A 116 -12.43 7.88 -11.69
N PHE A 117 -11.86 6.68 -11.74
CA PHE A 117 -12.45 5.60 -12.52
C PHE A 117 -13.81 5.21 -11.91
N LYS A 118 -14.89 5.40 -12.66
CA LYS A 118 -16.24 5.03 -12.27
C LYS A 118 -16.52 3.62 -12.75
N ALA A 119 -16.31 2.62 -11.90
CA ALA A 119 -16.67 1.23 -12.18
C ALA A 119 -18.19 1.01 -12.25
N ASP A 120 -18.98 1.91 -11.62
CA ASP A 120 -20.44 1.87 -11.59
C ASP A 120 -20.98 3.28 -11.87
N SER A 121 -21.64 3.45 -13.02
CA SER A 121 -22.21 4.72 -13.46
C SER A 121 -23.39 5.21 -12.58
N LYS A 122 -23.96 4.33 -11.76
CA LYS A 122 -25.08 4.63 -10.86
C LYS A 122 -24.67 5.03 -9.45
N ARG A 123 -23.37 4.97 -9.12
CA ARG A 123 -22.90 5.30 -7.78
C ARG A 123 -22.53 6.77 -7.71
N GLU A 124 -23.16 7.51 -6.80
CA GLU A 124 -22.75 8.87 -6.47
C GLU A 124 -21.45 8.84 -5.65
N TYR A 125 -20.42 9.53 -6.14
CA TYR A 125 -19.16 9.70 -5.45
C TYR A 125 -19.07 11.12 -4.89
N SER A 126 -18.55 11.26 -3.69
CA SER A 126 -18.38 12.56 -3.00
C SER A 126 -17.41 13.52 -3.73
N ALA A 127 -16.54 13.01 -4.60
CA ALA A 127 -15.65 13.78 -5.43
C ALA A 127 -15.41 13.09 -6.77
N ASN A 128 -15.31 13.87 -7.84
CA ASN A 128 -15.05 13.36 -9.20
C ASN A 128 -13.56 13.07 -9.46
N ASN A 129 -12.66 13.66 -8.68
CA ASN A 129 -11.22 13.57 -8.88
C ASN A 129 -10.54 12.96 -7.66
N THR A 130 -9.46 12.23 -7.90
CA THR A 130 -8.52 11.73 -6.89
C THR A 130 -7.18 12.40 -7.14
N THR A 131 -6.51 12.81 -6.06
CA THR A 131 -5.15 13.35 -6.14
C THR A 131 -4.17 12.23 -5.85
N GLU A 132 -3.32 11.92 -6.82
CA GLU A 132 -2.20 11.00 -6.66
C GLU A 132 -0.96 11.78 -6.28
N TYR A 133 -0.17 11.21 -5.39
CA TYR A 133 1.11 11.73 -4.93
C TYR A 133 2.23 10.78 -5.28
N LEU A 134 3.32 11.31 -5.82
CA LEU A 134 4.59 10.63 -5.83
C LEU A 134 5.47 11.29 -4.78
N HIS A 135 5.55 10.69 -3.60
CA HIS A 135 6.46 11.12 -2.55
C HIS A 135 7.88 10.63 -2.86
N TRP A 136 8.88 11.43 -2.52
CA TRP A 136 10.27 11.07 -2.65
C TRP A 136 11.06 11.45 -1.39
N CYS A 137 12.10 10.68 -1.10
CA CYS A 137 13.04 10.96 -0.03
C CYS A 137 14.46 10.64 -0.52
N ILE A 138 15.37 11.61 -0.38
CA ILE A 138 16.81 11.40 -0.50
C ILE A 138 17.30 11.06 0.90
N VAL A 139 17.72 9.80 1.07
CA VAL A 139 18.11 9.29 2.40
C VAL A 139 19.40 9.94 2.83
N GLU A 140 19.42 10.48 4.04
CA GLU A 140 20.62 11.02 4.68
C GLU A 140 21.23 9.94 5.56
N SER A 141 22.54 9.77 5.41
CA SER A 141 23.36 8.79 6.16
C SER A 141 23.55 9.22 7.62
#